data_070eff83591ae795d81f937d0dbc0649
#
_entry.id   070eff83591ae795d81f937d0dbc0649
#
_cell.length_a   1.000
_cell.length_b   1.000
_cell.length_c   1.000
_cell.angle_alpha   90.00
_cell.angle_beta   90.00
_cell.angle_gamma   90.00
#
_symmetry.space_group_name_H-M   'P 1'
#
loop_
_entity.id
_entity.type
_entity.pdbx_description
1 polymer ?
#
loop_
_entity_poly.entity_id
_entity_poly.type
_entity_poly.pdbx_seq_one_letter_code
_entity_poly.pdbx_strand_id
1 'polypeptide(L)'
;IEYSVESVKLGDYKTNKTGNFSDVSRPESNEDEVYVVILGESTSRAHFGLYNYPRATTPNLNSLKEELNIYTDVISAHPHSITSITKLLTLGNYEHPDKIAAGSIIQLANKAGFETVWLSNQRPIGVYESLVTKIALSSTKSKFLTTTFGVHNKVLDGALLLELETILKDVSVSKKLIIIHLMGTHVNYANRYPEAFNIFTDKPLSNYKSDEIFKIINDYDNAVLYTDHVVSQIIQKIKHLN
;
A
#
# COMPACT_ATOMS: atom_id res chain seq x y z
N ILE A 1 -18.81 12.22 12.10
CA ILE A 1 -19.15 13.52 11.48
C ILE A 1 -18.07 13.86 10.43
N GLU A 2 -16.78 13.80 10.73
CA GLU A 2 -15.69 14.07 9.78
C GLU A 2 -15.75 13.16 8.55
N TYR A 3 -15.93 11.86 8.75
CA TYR A 3 -16.03 10.86 7.70
C TYR A 3 -17.18 11.12 6.71
N SER A 4 -18.33 11.56 7.18
CA SER A 4 -19.49 11.85 6.32
C SER A 4 -19.27 13.10 5.45
N VAL A 5 -18.58 14.11 5.96
CA VAL A 5 -18.26 15.35 5.24
C VAL A 5 -17.21 15.09 4.15
N GLU A 6 -16.16 14.31 4.45
CA GLU A 6 -15.15 13.93 3.47
C GLU A 6 -15.75 13.04 2.36
N SER A 7 -16.65 12.14 2.72
CA SER A 7 -17.33 11.26 1.75
C SER A 7 -18.18 12.03 0.73
N VAL A 8 -18.82 13.12 1.15
CA VAL A 8 -19.59 14.00 0.25
C VAL A 8 -18.67 14.82 -0.65
N LYS A 9 -17.54 15.30 -0.12
CA LYS A 9 -16.55 16.10 -0.87
C LYS A 9 -15.84 15.31 -1.97
N LEU A 10 -15.64 14.00 -1.80
CA LEU A 10 -14.99 13.14 -2.78
C LEU A 10 -15.83 12.92 -4.06
N GLY A 11 -17.12 13.23 -4.04
CA GLY A 11 -18.01 13.04 -5.19
C GLY A 11 -18.06 11.60 -5.69
N ASP A 12 -18.43 11.40 -6.94
CA ASP A 12 -18.50 10.09 -7.57
C ASP A 12 -17.16 9.73 -8.26
N TYR A 13 -16.19 9.28 -7.46
CA TYR A 13 -14.88 8.85 -7.95
C TYR A 13 -14.95 7.69 -8.96
N LYS A 14 -16.01 6.92 -8.95
CA LYS A 14 -16.17 5.80 -9.87
C LYS A 14 -16.43 6.28 -11.31
N THR A 15 -17.20 7.33 -11.46
CA THR A 15 -17.54 7.93 -12.75
C THR A 15 -16.58 9.05 -13.14
N ASN A 16 -16.15 9.89 -12.19
CA ASN A 16 -15.15 10.92 -12.42
C ASN A 16 -13.73 10.34 -12.36
N LYS A 17 -13.23 9.88 -13.50
CA LYS A 17 -11.89 9.29 -13.62
C LYS A 17 -10.75 10.28 -13.64
N THR A 18 -10.99 11.57 -13.86
CA THR A 18 -9.97 12.60 -14.06
C THR A 18 -9.94 13.68 -12.99
N GLY A 19 -10.85 13.62 -12.00
CA GLY A 19 -10.93 14.63 -10.94
C GLY A 19 -11.34 16.02 -11.45
N ASN A 20 -11.09 17.02 -10.62
CA ASN A 20 -11.37 18.42 -10.91
C ASN A 20 -10.07 19.22 -11.15
N PHE A 21 -9.03 18.56 -11.62
CA PHE A 21 -7.76 19.22 -11.96
C PHE A 21 -7.95 20.06 -13.23
N SER A 22 -7.46 21.33 -13.23
CA SER A 22 -7.25 22.14 -14.42
C SER A 22 -5.84 21.93 -14.96
N ASP A 23 -5.62 22.26 -16.22
CA ASP A 23 -4.30 22.50 -16.83
C ASP A 23 -3.23 21.44 -16.53
N VAL A 24 -3.61 20.15 -16.58
CA VAL A 24 -2.67 19.05 -16.44
C VAL A 24 -1.91 18.87 -17.75
N SER A 25 -0.62 19.13 -17.71
CA SER A 25 0.31 18.87 -18.80
C SER A 25 1.52 18.10 -18.27
N ARG A 26 2.16 17.36 -19.14
CA ARG A 26 3.46 16.74 -18.90
C ARG A 26 4.35 16.91 -20.12
N PRO A 27 5.68 16.89 -19.97
CA PRO A 27 6.58 16.81 -21.11
C PRO A 27 6.24 15.60 -21.99
N GLU A 28 6.31 15.76 -23.28
CA GLU A 28 6.22 14.61 -24.20
C GLU A 28 7.44 13.71 -24.01
N SER A 29 7.20 12.43 -23.87
CA SER A 29 8.22 11.39 -23.80
C SER A 29 7.71 10.16 -24.55
N ASN A 30 8.58 9.60 -25.40
CA ASN A 30 8.34 8.33 -26.09
C ASN A 30 8.83 7.12 -25.28
N GLU A 31 9.42 7.36 -24.11
CA GLU A 31 9.91 6.32 -23.21
C GLU A 31 8.76 5.69 -22.43
N ASP A 32 8.92 4.42 -22.12
CA ASP A 32 8.03 3.72 -21.19
C ASP A 32 8.21 4.28 -19.79
N GLU A 33 7.10 4.58 -19.12
CA GLU A 33 7.09 5.12 -17.76
C GLU A 33 6.22 4.23 -16.87
N VAL A 34 6.85 3.56 -15.91
CA VAL A 34 6.14 2.73 -14.94
C VAL A 34 6.45 3.23 -13.53
N TYR A 35 5.45 3.78 -12.88
CA TYR A 35 5.51 4.20 -11.49
C TYR A 35 4.74 3.20 -10.62
N VAL A 36 5.37 2.75 -9.53
CA VAL A 36 4.75 1.83 -8.57
C VAL A 36 4.75 2.43 -7.19
N VAL A 37 3.57 2.52 -6.59
CA VAL A 37 3.38 2.96 -5.21
C VAL A 37 2.94 1.76 -4.39
N ILE A 38 3.72 1.39 -3.38
CA ILE A 38 3.39 0.30 -2.45
C ILE A 38 2.83 0.92 -1.18
N LEU A 39 1.56 0.66 -0.90
CA LEU A 39 0.90 1.08 0.33
C LEU A 39 0.97 -0.07 1.34
N GLY A 40 1.79 0.11 2.37
CA GLY A 40 1.83 -0.79 3.52
C GLY A 40 0.61 -0.58 4.43
N GLU A 41 0.38 -1.51 5.35
CA GLU A 41 -0.71 -1.45 6.32
C GLU A 41 -0.19 -1.80 7.72
N SER A 42 -0.54 -0.95 8.70
CA SER A 42 -0.25 -1.15 10.15
C SER A 42 1.23 -1.40 10.47
N THR A 43 2.14 -0.89 9.64
CA THR A 43 3.57 -1.16 9.74
C THR A 43 4.27 -0.11 10.58
N SER A 44 4.94 -0.53 11.65
CA SER A 44 5.70 0.35 12.54
C SER A 44 7.19 0.36 12.20
N ARG A 45 7.73 1.55 11.99
CA ARG A 45 9.17 1.77 11.81
C ARG A 45 10.00 1.17 12.96
N ALA A 46 9.46 1.17 14.19
CA ALA A 46 10.14 0.64 15.37
C ALA A 46 10.39 -0.87 15.32
N HIS A 47 9.79 -1.59 14.36
CA HIS A 47 9.98 -3.02 14.13
C HIS A 47 10.72 -3.31 12.81
N PHE A 48 11.33 -2.31 12.18
CA PHE A 48 12.12 -2.47 10.95
C PHE A 48 13.62 -2.52 11.24
N GLY A 49 14.28 -3.60 10.86
CA GLY A 49 15.74 -3.72 10.91
C GLY A 49 16.42 -2.60 10.13
N LEU A 50 15.83 -2.13 9.03
CA LEU A 50 16.32 -0.98 8.24
C LEU A 50 16.44 0.31 9.08
N TYR A 51 15.65 0.44 10.15
CA TYR A 51 15.69 1.55 11.11
C TYR A 51 16.32 1.16 12.46
N ASN A 52 17.23 0.17 12.45
CA ASN A 52 17.96 -0.31 13.62
C ASN A 52 17.14 -1.07 14.67
N TYR A 53 16.01 -1.68 14.27
CA TYR A 53 15.37 -2.65 15.14
C TYR A 53 16.30 -3.85 15.36
N PRO A 54 16.40 -4.41 16.60
CA PRO A 54 17.42 -5.43 16.92
C PRO A 54 17.25 -6.76 16.17
N ARG A 55 16.05 -7.07 15.68
CA ARG A 55 15.79 -8.28 14.89
C ARG A 55 15.91 -7.99 13.40
N ALA A 56 16.38 -8.98 12.65
CA ALA A 56 16.51 -8.90 11.19
C ALA A 56 15.15 -9.05 10.48
N THR A 57 14.24 -8.12 10.72
CA THR A 57 12.88 -8.13 10.16
C THR A 57 12.80 -7.61 8.72
N THR A 58 13.83 -6.89 8.24
CA THR A 58 13.87 -6.36 6.88
C THR A 58 15.20 -6.64 6.18
N PRO A 59 15.65 -7.92 6.08
CA PRO A 59 16.96 -8.25 5.52
C PRO A 59 17.08 -7.89 4.04
N ASN A 60 15.99 -8.02 3.26
CA ASN A 60 16.01 -7.71 1.84
C ASN A 60 16.11 -6.21 1.59
N LEU A 61 15.32 -5.39 2.27
CA LEU A 61 15.44 -3.93 2.19
C LEU A 61 16.80 -3.43 2.70
N ASN A 62 17.36 -4.07 3.74
CA ASN A 62 18.70 -3.76 4.21
C ASN A 62 19.75 -4.03 3.12
N SER A 63 19.61 -5.09 2.33
CA SER A 63 20.53 -5.38 1.22
C SER A 63 20.45 -4.37 0.07
N LEU A 64 19.32 -3.69 -0.05
CA LEU A 64 19.06 -2.65 -1.05
C LEU A 64 19.35 -1.23 -0.54
N LYS A 65 19.89 -1.09 0.67
CA LYS A 65 20.00 0.20 1.38
C LYS A 65 20.64 1.31 0.55
N GLU A 66 21.68 1.00 -0.20
CA GLU A 66 22.40 1.96 -1.05
C GLU A 66 21.61 2.43 -2.29
N GLU A 67 20.53 1.70 -2.62
CA GLU A 67 19.63 2.05 -3.73
C GLU A 67 18.36 2.77 -3.25
N LEU A 68 18.18 2.91 -1.93
CA LEU A 68 16.97 3.47 -1.33
C LEU A 68 17.20 4.89 -0.82
N ASN A 69 16.24 5.77 -1.03
CA ASN A 69 16.11 7.00 -0.27
C ASN A 69 15.33 6.71 1.01
N ILE A 70 16.02 6.63 2.14
CA ILE A 70 15.43 6.25 3.43
C ILE A 70 15.10 7.51 4.23
N TYR A 71 13.82 7.74 4.47
CA TYR A 71 13.36 8.87 5.26
C TYR A 71 13.23 8.46 6.73
N THR A 72 13.87 9.21 7.62
CA THR A 72 13.91 8.92 9.06
C THR A 72 12.94 9.75 9.90
N ASP A 73 12.41 10.82 9.32
CA ASP A 73 11.48 11.75 10.00
C ASP A 73 10.16 11.85 9.22
N VAL A 74 9.45 10.73 9.16
CA VAL A 74 8.13 10.64 8.53
C VAL A 74 7.17 9.98 9.50
N ILE A 75 6.02 10.58 9.67
CA ILE A 75 4.91 10.05 10.46
C ILE A 75 3.65 9.91 9.59
N SER A 76 2.79 8.98 9.96
CA SER A 76 1.49 8.84 9.29
C SER A 76 0.64 10.09 9.52
N ALA A 77 -0.05 10.54 8.48
CA ALA A 77 -0.97 11.68 8.55
C ALA A 77 -2.16 11.45 9.50
N HIS A 78 -2.46 10.19 9.84
CA HIS A 78 -3.56 9.84 10.76
C HIS A 78 -3.33 8.43 11.33
N PRO A 79 -3.81 8.13 12.57
CA PRO A 79 -3.65 6.79 13.16
C PRO A 79 -4.53 5.71 12.50
N HIS A 80 -5.55 6.09 11.72
CA HIS A 80 -6.42 5.14 11.00
C HIS A 80 -6.14 5.14 9.51
N SER A 81 -6.04 3.96 8.91
CA SER A 81 -5.65 3.74 7.51
C SER A 81 -6.52 4.50 6.52
N ILE A 82 -7.84 4.49 6.67
CA ILE A 82 -8.76 5.15 5.73
C ILE A 82 -8.42 6.64 5.58
N THR A 83 -8.33 7.36 6.70
CA THR A 83 -8.03 8.80 6.68
C THR A 83 -6.58 9.07 6.28
N SER A 84 -5.63 8.23 6.73
CA SER A 84 -4.21 8.37 6.38
C SER A 84 -3.99 8.20 4.87
N ILE A 85 -4.51 7.13 4.27
CA ILE A 85 -4.37 6.86 2.83
C ILE A 85 -5.09 7.94 2.01
N THR A 86 -6.26 8.40 2.47
CA THR A 86 -6.96 9.50 1.80
C THR A 86 -6.12 10.76 1.74
N LYS A 87 -5.49 11.16 2.86
CA LYS A 87 -4.58 12.33 2.90
C LYS A 87 -3.30 12.11 2.08
N LEU A 88 -2.79 10.89 2.04
CA LEU A 88 -1.61 10.53 1.26
C LEU A 88 -1.86 10.63 -0.26
N LEU A 89 -3.04 10.23 -0.71
CA LEU A 89 -3.36 10.11 -2.14
C LEU A 89 -4.14 11.30 -2.71
N THR A 90 -4.44 12.32 -1.90
CA THR A 90 -5.14 13.54 -2.33
C THR A 90 -4.35 14.78 -1.93
N LEU A 91 -4.77 15.95 -2.38
CA LEU A 91 -4.21 17.23 -1.95
C LEU A 91 -4.78 17.70 -0.60
N GLY A 92 -5.78 17.01 -0.07
CA GLY A 92 -6.40 17.34 1.22
C GLY A 92 -5.45 17.04 2.38
N ASN A 93 -5.18 18.05 3.22
CA ASN A 93 -4.38 17.91 4.44
C ASN A 93 -5.08 18.59 5.61
N TYR A 94 -4.42 18.73 6.76
CA TYR A 94 -4.99 19.39 7.94
C TYR A 94 -5.24 20.88 7.75
N GLU A 95 -4.38 21.55 7.00
CA GLU A 95 -4.46 23.01 6.75
C GLU A 95 -5.46 23.32 5.62
N HIS A 96 -5.57 22.43 4.65
CA HIS A 96 -6.40 22.57 3.45
C HIS A 96 -7.27 21.34 3.20
N PRO A 97 -8.21 21.00 4.10
CA PRO A 97 -9.04 19.80 3.96
C PRO A 97 -10.02 19.87 2.76
N ASP A 98 -10.30 21.07 2.28
CA ASP A 98 -11.13 21.33 1.10
C ASP A 98 -10.46 20.89 -0.22
N LYS A 99 -9.12 20.86 -0.28
CA LYS A 99 -8.37 20.43 -1.47
C LYS A 99 -8.57 18.95 -1.85
N ILE A 100 -9.16 18.16 -0.99
CA ILE A 100 -9.61 16.79 -1.33
C ILE A 100 -10.57 16.80 -2.52
N ALA A 101 -11.32 17.88 -2.72
CA ALA A 101 -12.26 18.06 -3.83
C ALA A 101 -11.58 18.17 -5.21
N ALA A 102 -10.28 18.45 -5.27
CA ALA A 102 -9.52 18.46 -6.53
C ALA A 102 -9.40 17.05 -7.12
N GLY A 103 -9.30 16.04 -6.27
CA GLY A 103 -9.17 14.65 -6.67
C GLY A 103 -7.93 13.96 -6.06
N SER A 104 -7.69 12.74 -6.53
CA SER A 104 -6.57 11.91 -6.11
C SER A 104 -5.44 11.91 -7.13
N ILE A 105 -4.25 11.45 -6.70
CA ILE A 105 -3.11 11.23 -7.61
C ILE A 105 -3.45 10.26 -8.74
N ILE A 106 -4.37 9.32 -8.51
CA ILE A 106 -4.85 8.37 -9.53
C ILE A 106 -5.60 9.13 -10.62
N GLN A 107 -6.53 10.01 -10.25
CA GLN A 107 -7.28 10.83 -11.20
C GLN A 107 -6.38 11.83 -11.94
N LEU A 108 -5.38 12.36 -11.24
CA LEU A 108 -4.35 13.22 -11.87
C LEU A 108 -3.55 12.44 -12.92
N ALA A 109 -3.11 11.23 -12.59
CA ALA A 109 -2.38 10.35 -13.51
C ALA A 109 -3.25 9.95 -14.72
N ASN A 110 -4.53 9.61 -14.49
CA ASN A 110 -5.48 9.36 -15.59
C ASN A 110 -5.55 10.56 -16.53
N LYS A 111 -5.68 11.76 -15.98
CA LYS A 111 -5.77 13.00 -16.77
C LYS A 111 -4.46 13.29 -17.51
N ALA A 112 -3.32 12.89 -16.95
CA ALA A 112 -2.01 12.98 -17.58
C ALA A 112 -1.73 11.87 -18.63
N GLY A 113 -2.71 10.98 -18.88
CA GLY A 113 -2.61 9.94 -19.91
C GLY A 113 -1.96 8.64 -19.46
N PHE A 114 -1.84 8.38 -18.15
CA PHE A 114 -1.40 7.10 -17.63
C PHE A 114 -2.56 6.10 -17.56
N GLU A 115 -2.29 4.84 -17.85
CA GLU A 115 -3.12 3.75 -17.34
C GLU A 115 -2.86 3.61 -15.84
N THR A 116 -3.90 3.71 -15.03
CA THR A 116 -3.78 3.55 -13.60
C THR A 116 -4.34 2.20 -13.16
N VAL A 117 -3.59 1.49 -12.34
CA VAL A 117 -3.97 0.18 -11.83
C VAL A 117 -3.97 0.19 -10.31
N TRP A 118 -5.09 -0.21 -9.69
CA TRP A 118 -5.17 -0.48 -8.27
C TRP A 118 -5.20 -1.99 -8.04
N LEU A 119 -4.13 -2.52 -7.44
CA LEU A 119 -4.01 -3.92 -7.07
C LEU A 119 -3.99 -4.04 -5.55
N SER A 120 -4.96 -4.73 -4.96
CA SER A 120 -5.14 -4.75 -3.51
C SER A 120 -5.40 -6.15 -2.98
N ASN A 121 -4.76 -6.45 -1.85
CA ASN A 121 -5.12 -7.60 -1.02
C ASN A 121 -6.10 -7.25 0.10
N GLN A 122 -6.51 -5.99 0.19
CA GLN A 122 -7.57 -5.52 1.08
C GLN A 122 -8.94 -5.69 0.42
N ARG A 123 -9.99 -5.81 1.23
CA ARG A 123 -11.36 -5.91 0.71
C ARG A 123 -11.87 -4.56 0.20
N PRO A 124 -12.57 -4.53 -0.94
CA PRO A 124 -13.13 -3.29 -1.49
C PRO A 124 -14.35 -2.75 -0.70
N ILE A 125 -15.01 -3.61 0.08
CA ILE A 125 -16.31 -3.32 0.67
C ILE A 125 -16.22 -3.43 2.19
N GLY A 126 -16.54 -2.34 2.89
CA GLY A 126 -16.97 -2.32 4.28
C GLY A 126 -18.49 -2.12 4.36
N VAL A 127 -19.06 -2.02 5.55
CA VAL A 127 -20.49 -1.67 5.78
C VAL A 127 -20.83 -0.31 5.13
N TYR A 128 -19.81 0.51 4.89
CA TYR A 128 -19.83 1.74 4.09
C TYR A 128 -18.70 1.67 3.09
N GLU A 129 -18.96 2.00 1.83
CA GLU A 129 -17.93 2.13 0.80
C GLU A 129 -16.84 3.06 1.30
N SER A 130 -15.66 2.53 1.62
CA SER A 130 -14.60 3.34 2.25
C SER A 130 -14.08 4.38 1.26
N LEU A 131 -13.57 5.50 1.77
CA LEU A 131 -12.93 6.53 0.94
C LEU A 131 -11.79 5.96 0.10
N VAL A 132 -11.04 5.01 0.67
CA VAL A 132 -9.95 4.30 -0.03
C VAL A 132 -10.51 3.46 -1.19
N THR A 133 -11.66 2.79 -1.00
CA THR A 133 -12.33 2.06 -2.08
C THR A 133 -12.78 2.99 -3.21
N LYS A 134 -13.33 4.16 -2.88
CA LYS A 134 -13.70 5.16 -3.88
C LYS A 134 -12.49 5.63 -4.68
N ILE A 135 -11.38 5.94 -4.01
CA ILE A 135 -10.12 6.30 -4.66
C ILE A 135 -9.62 5.16 -5.56
N ALA A 136 -9.64 3.92 -5.06
CA ALA A 136 -9.24 2.75 -5.82
C ALA A 136 -10.08 2.56 -7.10
N LEU A 137 -11.40 2.76 -7.00
CA LEU A 137 -12.33 2.65 -8.13
C LEU A 137 -12.20 3.79 -9.15
N SER A 138 -11.47 4.87 -8.84
CA SER A 138 -11.12 5.89 -9.84
C SER A 138 -10.04 5.42 -10.82
N SER A 139 -9.30 4.36 -10.51
CA SER A 139 -8.32 3.76 -11.42
C SER A 139 -8.99 3.26 -12.71
N THR A 140 -8.24 3.19 -13.81
CA THR A 140 -8.69 2.60 -15.07
C THR A 140 -8.94 1.10 -14.91
N LYS A 141 -8.08 0.42 -14.13
CA LYS A 141 -8.23 -0.99 -13.77
C LYS A 141 -8.10 -1.13 -12.24
N SER A 142 -8.97 -1.92 -11.61
CA SER A 142 -8.86 -2.24 -10.17
C SER A 142 -9.10 -3.72 -9.94
N LYS A 143 -8.24 -4.34 -9.12
CA LYS A 143 -8.34 -5.74 -8.73
C LYS A 143 -8.14 -5.89 -7.23
N PHE A 144 -9.09 -6.58 -6.60
CA PHE A 144 -9.07 -6.90 -5.18
C PHE A 144 -9.01 -8.42 -5.03
N LEU A 145 -7.97 -8.94 -4.36
CA LEU A 145 -7.77 -10.38 -4.20
C LEU A 145 -8.62 -10.96 -3.08
N THR A 146 -8.84 -10.17 -2.03
CA THR A 146 -9.70 -10.55 -0.91
C THR A 146 -11.09 -9.94 -1.10
N THR A 147 -12.10 -10.78 -1.35
CA THR A 147 -13.48 -10.32 -1.66
C THR A 147 -14.53 -10.79 -0.67
N THR A 148 -14.24 -11.80 0.16
CA THR A 148 -15.23 -12.46 1.05
C THR A 148 -14.99 -12.17 2.53
N PHE A 149 -16.09 -12.15 3.31
CA PHE A 149 -16.06 -12.22 4.76
C PHE A 149 -15.94 -13.69 5.18
N GLY A 150 -14.85 -14.07 5.81
CA GLY A 150 -14.68 -15.42 6.37
C GLY A 150 -13.24 -15.73 6.73
N VAL A 151 -13.07 -16.56 7.76
CA VAL A 151 -11.77 -16.94 8.32
C VAL A 151 -10.98 -17.88 7.38
N HIS A 152 -11.64 -18.43 6.35
CA HIS A 152 -11.10 -19.52 5.55
C HIS A 152 -10.33 -19.12 4.29
N ASN A 153 -10.41 -17.86 3.83
CA ASN A 153 -9.65 -17.40 2.67
C ASN A 153 -8.50 -16.48 3.11
N LYS A 154 -7.43 -17.11 3.59
CA LYS A 154 -6.17 -16.44 3.95
C LYS A 154 -5.38 -16.17 2.66
N VAL A 155 -5.70 -15.09 1.96
CA VAL A 155 -4.87 -14.62 0.84
C VAL A 155 -3.70 -13.84 1.41
N LEU A 156 -2.48 -14.29 1.14
CA LEU A 156 -1.24 -13.61 1.52
C LEU A 156 -0.80 -12.64 0.44
N ASP A 157 -0.07 -11.59 0.82
CA ASP A 157 0.36 -10.52 -0.11
C ASP A 157 1.23 -11.01 -1.27
N GLY A 158 1.91 -12.15 -1.14
CA GLY A 158 2.61 -12.79 -2.24
C GLY A 158 1.74 -13.12 -3.46
N ALA A 159 0.42 -13.27 -3.28
CA ALA A 159 -0.50 -13.48 -4.40
C ALA A 159 -0.58 -12.25 -5.35
N LEU A 160 -0.24 -11.05 -4.87
CA LEU A 160 -0.17 -9.83 -5.68
C LEU A 160 0.93 -9.91 -6.75
N LEU A 161 1.97 -10.71 -6.53
CA LEU A 161 3.14 -10.79 -7.43
C LEU A 161 2.80 -11.34 -8.82
N LEU A 162 1.88 -12.30 -8.91
CA LEU A 162 1.42 -12.86 -10.18
C LEU A 162 0.61 -11.84 -10.97
N GLU A 163 -0.25 -11.11 -10.27
CA GLU A 163 -1.06 -10.05 -10.88
C GLU A 163 -0.19 -8.89 -11.36
N LEU A 164 0.78 -8.47 -10.55
CA LEU A 164 1.75 -7.46 -10.93
C LEU A 164 2.51 -7.88 -12.20
N GLU A 165 2.99 -9.11 -12.25
CA GLU A 165 3.71 -9.62 -13.41
C GLU A 165 2.86 -9.57 -14.70
N THR A 166 1.57 -9.89 -14.59
CA THR A 166 0.63 -9.79 -15.71
C THR A 166 0.48 -8.34 -16.20
N ILE A 167 0.39 -7.38 -15.27
CA ILE A 167 0.28 -5.96 -15.59
C ILE A 167 1.56 -5.43 -16.23
N LEU A 168 2.72 -5.87 -15.72
CA LEU A 168 4.03 -5.43 -16.23
C LEU A 168 4.32 -5.97 -17.62
N LYS A 169 3.88 -7.19 -17.94
CA LYS A 169 4.01 -7.82 -19.28
C LYS A 169 3.09 -7.20 -20.35
N ASP A 170 2.10 -6.42 -19.98
CA ASP A 170 1.24 -5.73 -20.94
C ASP A 170 1.99 -4.52 -21.54
N VAL A 171 2.64 -4.72 -22.66
CA VAL A 171 3.40 -3.68 -23.39
C VAL A 171 2.51 -2.81 -24.28
N SER A 172 1.20 -3.05 -24.32
CA SER A 172 0.26 -2.23 -25.11
C SER A 172 0.10 -0.82 -24.57
N VAL A 173 0.50 -0.59 -23.30
CA VAL A 173 0.45 0.70 -22.64
C VAL A 173 1.83 1.05 -22.09
N SER A 174 2.41 2.12 -22.62
CA SER A 174 3.75 2.58 -22.26
C SER A 174 3.83 3.35 -20.93
N LYS A 175 2.72 3.86 -20.44
CA LYS A 175 2.68 4.72 -19.23
C LYS A 175 1.73 4.18 -18.20
N LYS A 176 2.27 3.74 -17.06
CA LYS A 176 1.49 3.10 -15.99
C LYS A 176 1.77 3.73 -14.64
N LEU A 177 0.71 3.96 -13.85
CA LEU A 177 0.78 4.15 -12.42
C LEU A 177 0.11 2.98 -11.72
N ILE A 178 0.87 2.19 -11.00
CA ILE A 178 0.39 0.98 -10.31
C ILE A 178 0.41 1.24 -8.80
N ILE A 179 -0.76 1.16 -8.17
CA ILE A 179 -0.88 1.21 -6.71
C ILE A 179 -1.03 -0.23 -6.22
N ILE A 180 -0.12 -0.68 -5.36
CA ILE A 180 -0.17 -2.00 -4.72
C ILE A 180 -0.50 -1.80 -3.25
N HIS A 181 -1.70 -2.20 -2.85
CA HIS A 181 -2.20 -2.04 -1.49
C HIS A 181 -2.14 -3.37 -0.75
N LEU A 182 -1.18 -3.49 0.15
CA LEU A 182 -0.90 -4.69 0.91
C LEU A 182 -1.92 -4.90 2.04
N MET A 183 -2.11 -6.14 2.47
CA MET A 183 -2.66 -6.47 3.78
C MET A 183 -1.62 -6.19 4.87
N GLY A 184 -0.34 -6.34 4.54
CA GLY A 184 0.81 -5.99 5.38
C GLY A 184 0.73 -6.63 6.76
N THR A 185 0.99 -5.80 7.78
CA THR A 185 0.97 -6.19 9.20
C THR A 185 -0.36 -5.84 9.88
N HIS A 186 -1.50 -5.91 9.16
CA HIS A 186 -2.82 -5.70 9.77
C HIS A 186 -3.09 -6.72 10.89
N VAL A 187 -3.87 -6.33 11.89
CA VAL A 187 -4.22 -7.13 13.07
C VAL A 187 -4.54 -8.61 12.74
N ASN A 188 -4.35 -9.51 13.70
CA ASN A 188 -4.24 -10.96 13.56
C ASN A 188 -2.94 -11.35 12.80
N TYR A 189 -1.82 -10.87 13.31
CA TYR A 189 -0.49 -10.94 12.70
C TYR A 189 -0.07 -12.37 12.30
N ALA A 190 -0.38 -13.40 13.10
CA ALA A 190 -0.17 -14.81 12.77
C ALA A 190 -0.81 -15.24 11.42
N ASN A 191 -1.75 -14.46 10.90
CA ASN A 191 -2.41 -14.71 9.63
C ASN A 191 -1.78 -13.92 8.45
N ARG A 192 -0.67 -13.21 8.66
CA ARG A 192 -0.08 -12.31 7.66
C ARG A 192 1.15 -12.89 6.98
N TYR A 193 1.59 -14.07 7.38
CA TYR A 193 2.75 -14.75 6.81
C TYR A 193 2.50 -16.26 6.68
N PRO A 194 3.18 -16.94 5.74
CA PRO A 194 3.15 -18.40 5.65
C PRO A 194 4.10 -19.01 6.68
N GLU A 195 3.92 -20.29 7.02
CA GLU A 195 4.70 -20.99 8.04
C GLU A 195 6.22 -20.90 7.82
N ALA A 196 6.67 -20.85 6.57
CA ALA A 196 8.10 -20.70 6.24
C ALA A 196 8.70 -19.37 6.75
N PHE A 197 7.88 -18.40 7.13
CA PHE A 197 8.28 -17.12 7.72
C PHE A 197 8.03 -17.04 9.23
N ASN A 198 7.70 -18.15 9.89
CA ASN A 198 7.56 -18.24 11.34
C ASN A 198 8.96 -18.43 11.99
N ILE A 199 9.81 -17.41 11.84
CA ILE A 199 11.24 -17.45 12.22
C ILE A 199 11.44 -16.97 13.65
N PHE A 200 10.76 -15.87 14.03
CA PHE A 200 10.88 -15.32 15.37
C PHE A 200 9.94 -16.07 16.31
N THR A 201 10.51 -16.92 17.15
CA THR A 201 9.79 -17.74 18.15
C THR A 201 10.40 -17.62 19.55
N ASP A 202 11.53 -16.93 19.66
CA ASP A 202 12.27 -16.68 20.89
C ASP A 202 11.64 -15.54 21.71
N LYS A 203 12.20 -15.31 22.90
CA LYS A 203 11.78 -14.20 23.75
C LYS A 203 12.29 -12.86 23.21
N PRO A 204 11.41 -11.96 22.75
CA PRO A 204 11.82 -10.67 22.22
C PRO A 204 12.37 -9.74 23.32
N LEU A 205 13.22 -8.77 22.92
CA LEU A 205 13.57 -7.67 23.79
C LEU A 205 12.31 -6.81 24.04
N SER A 206 11.80 -6.87 25.26
CA SER A 206 10.58 -6.18 25.66
C SER A 206 10.58 -5.89 27.15
N ASN A 207 9.99 -4.76 27.52
CA ASN A 207 9.71 -4.43 28.92
C ASN A 207 8.56 -5.26 29.51
N TYR A 208 7.76 -5.90 28.66
CA TYR A 208 6.69 -6.81 29.07
C TYR A 208 7.26 -8.18 29.44
N LYS A 209 6.57 -8.89 30.35
CA LYS A 209 6.98 -10.20 30.84
C LYS A 209 5.87 -11.25 30.70
N SER A 210 5.11 -11.19 29.61
CA SER A 210 4.01 -12.10 29.33
C SER A 210 4.32 -12.89 28.06
N ASP A 211 4.19 -14.22 28.10
CA ASP A 211 4.39 -15.09 26.94
C ASP A 211 3.37 -14.79 25.84
N GLU A 212 2.16 -14.37 26.20
CA GLU A 212 1.15 -13.95 25.24
C GLU A 212 1.61 -12.68 24.46
N ILE A 213 2.18 -11.70 25.16
CA ILE A 213 2.72 -10.49 24.53
C ILE A 213 3.94 -10.82 23.68
N PHE A 214 4.81 -11.74 24.13
CA PHE A 214 5.95 -12.19 23.33
C PHE A 214 5.49 -12.86 22.04
N LYS A 215 4.44 -13.67 22.10
CA LYS A 215 3.83 -14.27 20.92
C LYS A 215 3.31 -13.21 19.95
N ILE A 216 2.62 -12.18 20.43
CA ILE A 216 2.11 -11.08 19.60
C ILE A 216 3.27 -10.33 18.91
N ILE A 217 4.36 -10.03 19.63
CA ILE A 217 5.55 -9.39 19.06
C ILE A 217 6.19 -10.28 18.00
N ASN A 218 6.34 -11.57 18.26
CA ASN A 218 6.91 -12.53 17.32
C ASN A 218 6.06 -12.64 16.04
N ASP A 219 4.74 -12.78 16.19
CA ASP A 219 3.82 -12.82 15.05
C ASP A 219 3.90 -11.53 14.22
N TYR A 220 4.04 -10.37 14.87
CA TYR A 220 4.21 -9.09 14.19
C TYR A 220 5.55 -9.01 13.45
N ASP A 221 6.65 -9.39 14.07
CA ASP A 221 7.99 -9.38 13.46
C ASP A 221 8.06 -10.35 12.27
N ASN A 222 7.42 -11.51 12.35
CA ASN A 222 7.29 -12.46 11.25
C ASN A 222 6.45 -11.89 10.10
N ALA A 223 5.40 -11.14 10.41
CA ALA A 223 4.59 -10.44 9.41
C ALA A 223 5.39 -9.33 8.71
N VAL A 224 6.23 -8.58 9.45
CA VAL A 224 7.15 -7.58 8.87
C VAL A 224 8.18 -8.27 7.96
N LEU A 225 8.76 -9.39 8.39
CA LEU A 225 9.73 -10.17 7.60
C LEU A 225 9.12 -10.65 6.27
N TYR A 226 7.88 -11.13 6.30
CA TYR A 226 7.18 -11.52 5.09
C TYR A 226 6.83 -10.34 4.19
N THR A 227 6.46 -9.21 4.78
CA THR A 227 6.22 -7.97 4.02
C THR A 227 7.50 -7.49 3.32
N ASP A 228 8.65 -7.53 3.99
CA ASP A 228 9.96 -7.24 3.42
C ASP A 228 10.26 -8.14 2.21
N HIS A 229 10.00 -9.44 2.33
CA HIS A 229 10.15 -10.38 1.22
C HIS A 229 9.26 -10.00 0.04
N VAL A 230 7.98 -9.75 0.24
CA VAL A 230 7.05 -9.39 -0.84
C VAL A 230 7.46 -8.08 -1.51
N VAL A 231 7.81 -7.06 -0.74
CA VAL A 231 8.26 -5.77 -1.27
C VAL A 231 9.53 -5.93 -2.11
N SER A 232 10.50 -6.73 -1.64
CA SER A 232 11.72 -7.00 -2.41
C SER A 232 11.43 -7.72 -3.73
N GLN A 233 10.49 -8.66 -3.75
CA GLN A 233 10.06 -9.33 -4.98
C GLN A 233 9.37 -8.37 -5.96
N ILE A 234 8.58 -7.43 -5.46
CA ILE A 234 7.99 -6.35 -6.29
C ILE A 234 9.10 -5.52 -6.92
N ILE A 235 10.08 -5.06 -6.15
CA ILE A 235 11.23 -4.27 -6.64
C ILE A 235 11.99 -5.05 -7.71
N GLN A 236 12.29 -6.32 -7.48
CA GLN A 236 12.99 -7.16 -8.47
C GLN A 236 12.22 -7.29 -9.77
N LYS A 237 10.89 -7.53 -9.72
CA LYS A 237 10.06 -7.62 -10.93
C LYS A 237 10.06 -6.33 -11.74
N ILE A 238 10.09 -5.17 -11.08
CA ILE A 238 10.17 -3.88 -11.74
C ILE A 238 11.55 -3.67 -12.40
N LYS A 239 12.64 -4.04 -11.70
CA LYS A 239 14.00 -3.94 -12.25
C LYS A 239 14.24 -4.82 -13.47
N HIS A 240 13.51 -5.92 -13.62
CA HIS A 240 13.60 -6.82 -14.76
C HIS A 240 12.80 -6.37 -16.00
N LEU A 241 12.14 -5.20 -15.95
CA LEU A 241 11.48 -4.59 -17.11
C LEU A 241 12.45 -3.84 -18.03
N ASN A 242 13.68 -3.59 -17.57
CA ASN A 242 14.73 -2.86 -18.30
C ASN A 242 15.68 -3.80 -19.01
#